data_08b7f07ad04a78d7f2952cd971271900
#
_entry.id   08b7f07ad04a78d7f2952cd971271900
#
_cell.length_a   1.000
_cell.length_b   1.000
_cell.length_c   1.000
_cell.angle_alpha   90.00
_cell.angle_beta   90.00
_cell.angle_gamma   90.00
#
_symmetry.space_group_name_H-M   'P 1'
#
loop_
_entity.id
_entity.type
_entity.pdbx_description
1 polymer ?
#
loop_
_entity_poly.entity_id
_entity_poly.type
_entity_poly.pdbx_seq_one_letter_code
_entity_poly.pdbx_strand_id
1 'polypeptide(L)'
;YDTGGALKLARDMESLEGFSREDYGLKKVRLEVFEGMIFINCDSEAADFRAPLEKMKVQLGAYDLESAKIAESKIYEIDANWKLCLENYLECYHCATSHRSYAKLHTLKELEHKVKSINAAMLARAEKVTGVAGIGHDFYDYYDQASGFGACSYHSRYALYDGYKTGSEDGNPVAPLMGKMRGYDGGAGDFQMGPLTFML
;
A
#
# COMPACT_ATOMS: atom_id res chain seq x y z
N TYR A 1 -18.16 -27.95 -6.98
CA TYR A 1 -16.70 -28.07 -7.06
C TYR A 1 -16.16 -28.80 -5.85
N ASP A 2 -15.06 -29.44 -5.97
CA ASP A 2 -14.28 -29.93 -4.83
C ASP A 2 -13.28 -28.86 -4.35
N THR A 3 -12.54 -29.19 -3.29
CA THR A 3 -11.52 -28.29 -2.73
C THR A 3 -10.31 -28.05 -3.65
N GLY A 4 -10.14 -28.87 -4.68
CA GLY A 4 -9.15 -28.66 -5.74
C GLY A 4 -9.65 -27.84 -6.92
N GLY A 5 -10.95 -27.46 -6.92
CA GLY A 5 -11.57 -26.68 -7.97
C GLY A 5 -12.13 -27.50 -9.13
N ALA A 6 -12.11 -28.82 -9.07
CA ALA A 6 -12.72 -29.64 -10.11
C ALA A 6 -14.25 -29.59 -10.03
N LEU A 7 -14.92 -29.45 -11.18
CA LEU A 7 -16.36 -29.47 -11.25
C LEU A 7 -16.90 -30.87 -10.95
N LYS A 8 -17.69 -31.03 -9.89
CA LYS A 8 -18.28 -32.33 -9.49
C LYS A 8 -19.71 -32.55 -9.96
N LEU A 9 -20.48 -31.48 -10.00
CA LEU A 9 -21.88 -31.55 -10.41
C LEU A 9 -22.25 -30.26 -11.15
N ALA A 10 -22.89 -30.43 -12.31
CA ALA A 10 -23.53 -29.38 -13.08
C ALA A 10 -24.93 -29.86 -13.48
N ARG A 11 -25.93 -29.51 -12.68
CA ARG A 11 -27.31 -29.96 -12.94
C ARG A 11 -27.75 -29.50 -14.32
N ASP A 12 -28.43 -30.39 -15.03
CA ASP A 12 -29.03 -30.17 -16.35
C ASP A 12 -28.02 -29.87 -17.49
N MET A 13 -26.70 -29.87 -17.18
CA MET A 13 -25.63 -29.64 -18.18
C MET A 13 -25.05 -30.96 -18.72
N GLU A 14 -25.22 -32.06 -17.98
CA GLU A 14 -24.58 -33.35 -18.31
C GLU A 14 -25.19 -34.01 -19.55
N SER A 15 -26.37 -33.61 -19.97
CA SER A 15 -27.03 -34.06 -21.17
C SER A 15 -26.75 -33.23 -22.41
N LEU A 16 -25.99 -32.16 -22.29
CA LEU A 16 -25.66 -31.26 -23.41
C LEU A 16 -24.52 -31.87 -24.24
N GLU A 17 -24.70 -31.89 -25.54
CA GLU A 17 -23.64 -32.32 -26.47
C GLU A 17 -22.42 -31.40 -26.36
N GLY A 18 -21.25 -32.01 -26.20
CA GLY A 18 -19.95 -31.29 -26.05
C GLY A 18 -19.67 -30.76 -24.65
N PHE A 19 -20.52 -31.02 -23.66
CA PHE A 19 -20.23 -30.65 -22.29
C PHE A 19 -19.25 -31.67 -21.65
N SER A 20 -18.12 -31.18 -21.16
CA SER A 20 -17.18 -31.96 -20.35
C SER A 20 -16.93 -31.25 -19.04
N ARG A 21 -17.03 -31.94 -17.91
CA ARG A 21 -16.77 -31.36 -16.57
C ARG A 21 -15.35 -30.86 -16.41
N GLU A 22 -14.39 -31.48 -17.09
CA GLU A 22 -12.98 -31.12 -17.05
C GLU A 22 -12.73 -29.69 -17.57
N ASP A 23 -13.56 -29.24 -18.52
CA ASP A 23 -13.41 -27.92 -19.15
C ASP A 23 -13.93 -26.77 -18.26
N TYR A 24 -14.70 -27.11 -17.22
CA TYR A 24 -15.37 -26.13 -16.36
C TYR A 24 -14.84 -26.12 -14.92
N GLY A 25 -13.60 -26.59 -14.72
CA GLY A 25 -12.91 -26.44 -13.43
C GLY A 25 -12.66 -24.99 -13.07
N LEU A 26 -12.58 -24.69 -11.78
CA LEU A 26 -12.16 -23.37 -11.31
C LEU A 26 -10.71 -23.13 -11.74
N LYS A 27 -10.47 -21.95 -12.29
CA LYS A 27 -9.11 -21.53 -12.63
C LYS A 27 -8.34 -21.20 -11.37
N LYS A 28 -7.08 -21.65 -11.30
CA LYS A 28 -6.19 -21.33 -10.20
C LYS A 28 -5.81 -19.86 -10.30
N VAL A 29 -5.73 -19.21 -9.15
CA VAL A 29 -5.16 -17.88 -9.00
C VAL A 29 -3.96 -17.96 -8.05
N ARG A 30 -2.97 -17.11 -8.25
CA ARG A 30 -1.90 -16.92 -7.27
C ARG A 30 -2.45 -16.09 -6.12
N LEU A 31 -2.12 -16.48 -4.90
CA LEU A 31 -2.57 -15.82 -3.69
C LEU A 31 -1.38 -15.68 -2.75
N GLU A 32 -1.19 -14.47 -2.25
CA GLU A 32 -0.24 -14.16 -1.19
C GLU A 32 -0.96 -13.37 -0.09
N VAL A 33 -0.57 -13.64 1.15
CA VAL A 33 -1.09 -12.90 2.32
C VAL A 33 0.07 -12.19 2.99
N PHE A 34 -0.09 -10.88 3.19
CA PHE A 34 0.92 -10.07 3.82
C PHE A 34 0.28 -9.04 4.74
N GLU A 35 0.68 -9.00 6.00
CA GLU A 35 0.16 -8.09 7.03
C GLU A 35 -1.39 -8.03 7.06
N GLY A 36 -2.05 -9.19 6.91
CA GLY A 36 -3.50 -9.30 6.88
C GLY A 36 -4.17 -8.91 5.55
N MET A 37 -3.41 -8.43 4.59
CA MET A 37 -3.88 -8.11 3.24
C MET A 37 -3.76 -9.31 2.33
N ILE A 38 -4.78 -9.54 1.51
CA ILE A 38 -4.84 -10.65 0.55
C ILE A 38 -4.59 -10.10 -0.85
N PHE A 39 -3.55 -10.61 -1.50
CA PHE A 39 -3.17 -10.27 -2.86
C PHE A 39 -3.48 -11.45 -3.77
N ILE A 40 -4.12 -11.19 -4.91
CA ILE A 40 -4.43 -12.22 -5.91
C ILE A 40 -3.92 -11.78 -7.28
N ASN A 41 -3.47 -12.76 -8.07
CA ASN A 41 -3.12 -12.55 -9.47
C ASN A 41 -3.67 -13.69 -10.31
N CYS A 42 -4.43 -13.36 -11.34
CA CYS A 42 -5.04 -14.32 -12.26
C CYS A 42 -4.06 -14.79 -13.37
N ASP A 43 -2.90 -14.17 -13.49
CA ASP A 43 -1.86 -14.59 -14.42
C ASP A 43 -1.02 -15.70 -13.80
N SER A 44 -1.06 -16.90 -14.40
CA SER A 44 -0.25 -18.04 -13.97
C SER A 44 1.24 -17.81 -14.14
N GLU A 45 1.63 -16.96 -15.10
CA GLU A 45 3.01 -16.64 -15.45
C GLU A 45 3.53 -15.37 -14.75
N ALA A 46 2.71 -14.76 -13.89
CA ALA A 46 3.11 -13.57 -13.15
C ALA A 46 4.43 -13.78 -12.40
N ALA A 47 5.23 -12.73 -12.31
CA ALA A 47 6.46 -12.73 -11.53
C ALA A 47 6.20 -13.05 -10.05
N ASP A 48 7.23 -13.53 -9.36
CA ASP A 48 7.14 -13.82 -7.93
C ASP A 48 6.94 -12.51 -7.13
N PHE A 49 5.84 -12.45 -6.39
CA PHE A 49 5.47 -11.28 -5.60
C PHE A 49 6.26 -11.15 -4.28
N ARG A 50 7.02 -12.18 -3.88
CA ARG A 50 7.77 -12.16 -2.62
C ARG A 50 8.85 -11.08 -2.56
N ALA A 51 9.54 -10.82 -3.66
CA ALA A 51 10.59 -9.80 -3.67
C ALA A 51 10.08 -8.39 -3.34
N PRO A 52 9.00 -7.88 -3.95
CA PRO A 52 8.34 -6.66 -3.48
C PRO A 52 7.88 -6.72 -2.03
N LEU A 53 7.31 -7.85 -1.57
CA LEU A 53 6.84 -8.00 -0.20
C LEU A 53 7.95 -7.85 0.84
N GLU A 54 9.15 -8.38 0.59
CA GLU A 54 10.27 -8.26 1.54
C GLU A 54 10.69 -6.79 1.74
N LYS A 55 10.66 -5.97 0.70
CA LYS A 55 10.92 -4.52 0.83
C LYS A 55 9.82 -3.82 1.61
N MET A 56 8.57 -4.15 1.32
CA MET A 56 7.43 -3.62 2.05
C MET A 56 7.40 -4.04 3.50
N LYS A 57 7.89 -5.23 3.82
CA LYS A 57 7.96 -5.73 5.18
C LYS A 57 8.78 -4.82 6.10
N VAL A 58 9.85 -4.20 5.59
CA VAL A 58 10.61 -3.20 6.34
C VAL A 58 9.72 -2.01 6.71
N GLN A 59 8.87 -1.57 5.79
CA GLN A 59 8.05 -0.38 5.98
C GLN A 59 6.77 -0.67 6.79
N LEU A 60 6.12 -1.79 6.54
CA LEU A 60 4.81 -2.14 7.08
C LEU A 60 4.86 -2.97 8.36
N GLY A 61 5.83 -3.86 8.48
CA GLY A 61 5.91 -4.79 9.61
C GLY A 61 6.09 -4.14 10.98
N ALA A 62 6.38 -2.83 11.01
CA ALA A 62 6.41 -2.07 12.27
C ALA A 62 5.01 -1.66 12.77
N TYR A 63 3.99 -1.71 11.91
CA TYR A 63 2.64 -1.23 12.23
C TYR A 63 1.70 -2.29 12.77
N ASP A 64 2.02 -3.58 12.62
CA ASP A 64 1.15 -4.69 13.06
C ASP A 64 -0.25 -4.59 12.41
N LEU A 65 -0.28 -4.45 11.08
CA LEU A 65 -1.52 -4.24 10.33
C LEU A 65 -2.46 -5.45 10.41
N GLU A 66 -1.93 -6.66 10.63
CA GLU A 66 -2.74 -7.87 10.80
C GLU A 66 -3.68 -7.75 12.00
N SER A 67 -3.27 -7.02 13.03
CA SER A 67 -4.11 -6.75 14.22
C SER A 67 -5.04 -5.55 14.04
N ALA A 68 -4.96 -4.84 12.93
CA ALA A 68 -5.77 -3.65 12.68
C ALA A 68 -7.25 -4.01 12.46
N LYS A 69 -8.13 -3.06 12.78
CA LYS A 69 -9.57 -3.17 12.55
C LYS A 69 -10.03 -2.04 11.65
N ILE A 70 -10.99 -2.33 10.80
CA ILE A 70 -11.64 -1.30 9.98
C ILE A 70 -12.50 -0.43 10.90
N ALA A 71 -12.09 0.82 11.09
CA ALA A 71 -12.84 1.79 11.88
C ALA A 71 -14.01 2.39 11.08
N GLU A 72 -13.82 2.62 9.81
CA GLU A 72 -14.81 3.19 8.91
C GLU A 72 -14.55 2.73 7.47
N SER A 73 -15.61 2.63 6.68
CA SER A 73 -15.53 2.37 5.24
C SER A 73 -16.38 3.42 4.50
N LYS A 74 -15.75 4.11 3.56
CA LYS A 74 -16.42 5.09 2.68
C LYS A 74 -16.22 4.69 1.23
N ILE A 75 -17.31 4.77 0.47
CA ILE A 75 -17.29 4.51 -0.97
C ILE A 75 -17.55 5.84 -1.68
N TYR A 76 -16.67 6.18 -2.60
CA TYR A 76 -16.82 7.34 -3.47
C TYR A 76 -16.99 6.85 -4.91
N GLU A 77 -18.14 7.14 -5.49
CA GLU A 77 -18.35 6.90 -6.91
C GLU A 77 -17.80 8.08 -7.70
N ILE A 78 -16.89 7.79 -8.62
CA ILE A 78 -16.19 8.81 -9.42
C ILE A 78 -16.36 8.43 -10.88
N ASP A 79 -16.89 9.35 -11.67
CA ASP A 79 -17.08 9.17 -13.11
C ASP A 79 -15.75 9.43 -13.87
N ALA A 80 -14.77 8.59 -13.61
CA ALA A 80 -13.44 8.67 -14.20
C ALA A 80 -12.78 7.28 -14.32
N ASN A 81 -11.81 7.17 -15.23
CA ASN A 81 -10.98 5.97 -15.31
C ASN A 81 -10.14 5.83 -14.02
N TRP A 82 -10.09 4.62 -13.46
CA TRP A 82 -9.36 4.35 -12.22
C TRP A 82 -7.86 4.72 -12.30
N LYS A 83 -7.24 4.63 -13.48
CA LYS A 83 -5.84 5.03 -13.68
C LYS A 83 -5.64 6.51 -13.43
N LEU A 84 -6.59 7.37 -13.87
CA LEU A 84 -6.52 8.80 -13.61
C LEU A 84 -6.68 9.12 -12.11
N CYS A 85 -7.58 8.39 -11.43
CA CYS A 85 -7.72 8.53 -9.98
C CYS A 85 -6.43 8.17 -9.26
N LEU A 86 -5.77 7.11 -9.72
CA LEU A 86 -4.51 6.67 -9.20
C LEU A 86 -3.38 7.67 -9.46
N GLU A 87 -3.23 8.13 -10.69
CA GLU A 87 -2.22 9.14 -11.06
C GLU A 87 -2.39 10.42 -10.24
N ASN A 88 -3.64 10.88 -10.06
CA ASN A 88 -3.92 12.03 -9.20
C ASN A 88 -3.56 11.79 -7.73
N TYR A 89 -3.74 10.57 -7.25
CA TYR A 89 -3.34 10.22 -5.88
C TYR A 89 -1.81 10.20 -5.72
N LEU A 90 -1.09 9.70 -6.72
CA LEU A 90 0.38 9.56 -6.69
C LEU A 90 1.11 10.89 -6.88
N GLU A 91 0.49 11.83 -7.59
CA GLU A 91 1.05 13.14 -7.86
C GLU A 91 0.72 14.08 -6.71
N CYS A 92 1.71 14.73 -6.11
CA CYS A 92 1.50 15.68 -5.01
C CYS A 92 1.82 17.13 -5.38
N TYR A 93 1.99 17.47 -6.65
CA TYR A 93 2.17 18.85 -7.08
C TYR A 93 0.97 19.72 -6.74
N HIS A 94 -0.24 19.15 -6.83
CA HIS A 94 -1.48 19.82 -6.46
C HIS A 94 -1.71 19.90 -4.94
N CYS A 95 -1.06 19.07 -4.14
CA CYS A 95 -1.33 18.95 -2.70
C CYS A 95 -1.17 20.29 -1.95
N ALA A 96 -0.13 21.04 -2.28
CA ALA A 96 0.16 22.31 -1.60
C ALA A 96 -0.90 23.39 -1.82
N THR A 97 -1.64 23.32 -2.92
CA THR A 97 -2.65 24.31 -3.32
C THR A 97 -4.07 23.84 -3.05
N SER A 98 -4.36 22.57 -3.34
CA SER A 98 -5.71 22.00 -3.26
C SER A 98 -6.06 21.46 -1.88
N HIS A 99 -5.07 20.95 -1.13
CA HIS A 99 -5.28 20.35 0.18
C HIS A 99 -4.71 21.21 1.31
N ARG A 100 -5.37 22.34 1.60
CA ARG A 100 -4.87 23.34 2.56
C ARG A 100 -4.60 22.79 3.95
N SER A 101 -5.47 21.95 4.48
CA SER A 101 -5.29 21.32 5.80
C SER A 101 -4.08 20.37 5.79
N TYR A 102 -3.94 19.56 4.76
CA TYR A 102 -2.79 18.68 4.56
C TYR A 102 -1.47 19.49 4.45
N ALA A 103 -1.46 20.52 3.58
CA ALA A 103 -0.28 21.37 3.36
C ALA A 103 0.14 22.18 4.60
N LYS A 104 -0.78 22.42 5.54
CA LYS A 104 -0.48 23.11 6.82
C LYS A 104 0.40 22.24 7.72
N LEU A 105 0.22 20.93 7.68
CA LEU A 105 0.90 20.00 8.55
C LEU A 105 2.20 19.46 7.95
N HIS A 106 2.31 19.45 6.62
CA HIS A 106 3.40 18.81 5.89
C HIS A 106 4.38 19.82 5.29
N THR A 107 5.62 19.40 5.12
CA THR A 107 6.74 20.22 4.61
C THR A 107 6.69 20.45 3.09
N LEU A 108 5.52 20.42 2.47
CA LEU A 108 5.33 20.49 1.01
C LEU A 108 5.78 21.82 0.38
N LYS A 109 5.84 22.88 1.16
CA LYS A 109 6.22 24.23 0.69
C LYS A 109 7.64 24.63 1.08
N GLU A 110 8.36 23.73 1.72
CA GLU A 110 9.70 24.01 2.19
C GLU A 110 10.74 23.81 1.08
N LEU A 111 11.88 24.46 1.24
CA LEU A 111 13.01 24.25 0.37
C LEU A 111 13.59 22.82 0.52
N GLU A 112 14.05 22.25 -0.56
CA GLU A 112 14.51 20.85 -0.62
C GLU A 112 15.51 20.47 0.48
N HIS A 113 16.50 21.35 0.74
CA HIS A 113 17.50 21.08 1.76
C HIS A 113 16.90 21.00 3.18
N LYS A 114 15.87 21.81 3.46
CA LYS A 114 15.17 21.80 4.74
C LYS A 114 14.32 20.54 4.87
N VAL A 115 13.61 20.15 3.81
CA VAL A 115 12.88 18.87 3.76
C VAL A 115 13.82 17.69 4.02
N LYS A 116 14.99 17.66 3.37
CA LYS A 116 15.99 16.62 3.60
C LYS A 116 16.45 16.55 5.06
N SER A 117 16.68 17.69 5.70
CA SER A 117 17.07 17.75 7.10
C SER A 117 16.00 17.22 8.04
N ILE A 118 14.75 17.63 7.83
CA ILE A 118 13.59 17.17 8.62
C ILE A 118 13.40 15.65 8.43
N ASN A 119 13.46 15.17 7.19
CA ASN A 119 13.36 13.76 6.88
C ASN A 119 14.46 12.94 7.58
N ALA A 120 15.71 13.36 7.51
CA ALA A 120 16.80 12.65 8.15
C ALA A 120 16.63 12.53 9.67
N ALA A 121 16.20 13.60 10.33
CA ALA A 121 15.93 13.59 11.77
C ALA A 121 14.77 12.65 12.14
N MET A 122 13.73 12.65 11.33
CA MET A 122 12.57 11.78 11.50
C MET A 122 12.94 10.32 11.33
N LEU A 123 13.73 9.97 10.32
CA LEU A 123 14.18 8.60 10.06
C LEU A 123 15.00 8.04 11.21
N ALA A 124 16.01 8.80 11.66
CA ALA A 124 16.84 8.39 12.78
C ALA A 124 16.00 8.13 14.04
N ARG A 125 14.93 8.90 14.24
CA ARG A 125 14.00 8.72 15.34
C ARG A 125 13.14 7.48 15.17
N ALA A 126 12.60 7.26 13.98
CA ALA A 126 11.79 6.09 13.66
C ALA A 126 12.58 4.79 13.83
N GLU A 127 13.80 4.74 13.32
CA GLU A 127 14.70 3.58 13.50
C GLU A 127 15.01 3.32 14.98
N LYS A 128 15.29 4.37 15.74
CA LYS A 128 15.56 4.26 17.18
C LYS A 128 14.35 3.71 17.96
N VAL A 129 13.16 4.18 17.66
CA VAL A 129 11.93 3.78 18.37
C VAL A 129 11.51 2.37 17.99
N THR A 130 11.54 2.04 16.72
CA THR A 130 11.04 0.75 16.21
C THR A 130 12.07 -0.37 16.26
N GLY A 131 13.36 -0.02 16.27
CA GLY A 131 14.47 -0.97 16.11
C GLY A 131 14.54 -1.58 14.71
N VAL A 132 13.87 -0.97 13.72
CA VAL A 132 13.84 -1.45 12.33
C VAL A 132 14.70 -0.56 11.46
N ALA A 133 15.82 -1.07 10.99
CA ALA A 133 16.71 -0.36 10.07
C ALA A 133 16.00 -0.13 8.73
N GLY A 134 16.13 1.08 8.19
CA GLY A 134 15.54 1.46 6.91
C GLY A 134 14.04 1.77 6.94
N ILE A 135 13.41 1.74 8.12
CA ILE A 135 11.99 2.13 8.23
C ILE A 135 11.80 3.57 7.79
N GLY A 136 10.77 3.77 6.98
CA GLY A 136 10.42 5.10 6.46
C GLY A 136 11.32 5.61 5.33
N HIS A 137 12.37 4.90 4.93
CA HIS A 137 13.15 5.28 3.76
C HIS A 137 12.36 5.10 2.48
N ASP A 138 12.46 6.09 1.60
CA ASP A 138 11.85 6.01 0.28
C ASP A 138 12.52 4.90 -0.55
N PHE A 139 11.74 4.18 -1.29
CA PHE A 139 12.23 3.27 -2.31
C PHE A 139 11.34 3.33 -3.56
N TYR A 140 11.96 3.07 -4.71
CA TYR A 140 11.28 2.98 -5.98
C TYR A 140 11.85 1.78 -6.72
N ASP A 141 11.00 0.81 -7.00
CA ASP A 141 11.32 -0.33 -7.84
C ASP A 141 10.59 -0.21 -9.16
N TYR A 142 11.37 -0.01 -10.20
CA TYR A 142 10.87 -0.10 -11.56
C TYR A 142 11.29 -1.45 -12.12
N TYR A 143 10.33 -2.22 -12.56
CA TYR A 143 10.63 -3.40 -13.33
C TYR A 143 11.24 -3.00 -14.68
N ASP A 144 12.18 -3.82 -15.17
CA ASP A 144 12.87 -3.56 -16.42
C ASP A 144 11.86 -3.46 -17.58
N GLN A 145 11.94 -2.38 -18.33
CA GLN A 145 11.07 -2.11 -19.48
C GLN A 145 11.18 -3.17 -20.60
N ALA A 146 12.18 -4.03 -20.57
CA ALA A 146 12.37 -5.09 -21.57
C ALA A 146 11.29 -6.18 -21.49
N SER A 147 10.57 -6.31 -20.41
CA SER A 147 9.52 -7.33 -20.23
C SER A 147 8.09 -6.85 -20.49
N GLY A 148 7.89 -5.58 -20.82
CA GLY A 148 6.63 -5.04 -21.34
C GLY A 148 5.52 -4.75 -20.33
N PHE A 149 5.55 -5.29 -19.12
CA PHE A 149 4.65 -4.98 -18.01
C PHE A 149 5.38 -5.14 -16.69
N GLY A 150 5.77 -4.04 -16.11
CA GLY A 150 6.48 -4.07 -14.85
C GLY A 150 5.59 -3.79 -13.67
N ALA A 151 5.70 -4.60 -12.63
CA ALA A 151 5.23 -4.20 -11.33
C ALA A 151 6.11 -3.04 -10.84
N CYS A 152 5.48 -1.93 -10.50
CA CYS A 152 6.15 -0.83 -9.83
C CYS A 152 5.77 -0.90 -8.36
N SER A 153 6.74 -1.11 -7.50
CA SER A 153 6.55 -0.91 -6.07
C SER A 153 7.33 0.31 -5.62
N TYR A 154 6.68 1.18 -4.88
CA TYR A 154 7.37 2.30 -4.30
C TYR A 154 6.81 2.62 -2.92
N HIS A 155 7.66 3.24 -2.13
CA HIS A 155 7.32 3.84 -0.86
C HIS A 155 7.91 5.23 -0.82
N SER A 156 7.12 6.22 -0.54
CA SER A 156 7.56 7.58 -0.28
C SER A 156 6.78 8.19 0.87
N ARG A 157 7.24 9.32 1.36
CA ARG A 157 6.58 10.01 2.45
C ARG A 157 6.82 11.51 2.39
N TYR A 158 5.94 12.22 3.05
CA TYR A 158 6.09 13.65 3.29
C TYR A 158 6.22 13.90 4.79
N ALA A 159 7.26 14.61 5.20
CA ALA A 159 7.47 14.92 6.60
C ALA A 159 6.43 15.91 7.12
N LEU A 160 6.01 15.70 8.36
CA LEU A 160 5.25 16.67 9.13
C LEU A 160 6.18 17.73 9.72
N TYR A 161 5.67 18.91 9.97
CA TYR A 161 6.38 19.91 10.78
C TYR A 161 6.54 19.45 12.23
N ASP A 162 7.58 19.97 12.90
CA ASP A 162 7.81 19.67 14.31
C ASP A 162 6.58 19.99 15.16
N GLY A 163 6.27 19.10 16.09
CA GLY A 163 5.12 19.18 16.98
C GLY A 163 3.90 18.42 16.49
N TYR A 164 3.83 18.05 15.23
CA TYR A 164 2.76 17.19 14.71
C TYR A 164 3.18 15.72 14.72
N LYS A 165 2.29 14.85 15.16
CA LYS A 165 2.51 13.41 15.29
C LYS A 165 1.81 12.61 14.19
N THR A 166 0.73 13.15 13.66
CA THR A 166 -0.08 12.53 12.60
C THR A 166 -0.63 13.58 11.64
N GLY A 167 -1.21 13.13 10.52
CA GLY A 167 -1.91 13.98 9.57
C GLY A 167 -3.33 14.39 9.99
N SER A 168 -3.73 14.21 11.26
CA SER A 168 -5.02 14.67 11.77
C SER A 168 -5.10 16.20 11.82
N GLU A 169 -6.30 16.75 11.96
CA GLU A 169 -6.55 18.19 11.90
C GLU A 169 -5.71 19.01 12.91
N ASP A 170 -5.50 18.46 14.09
CA ASP A 170 -4.70 19.07 15.17
C ASP A 170 -3.28 18.49 15.28
N GLY A 171 -2.93 17.52 14.41
CA GLY A 171 -1.64 16.86 14.40
C GLY A 171 -1.45 15.79 15.50
N ASN A 172 -2.49 15.49 16.27
CA ASN A 172 -2.44 14.44 17.31
C ASN A 172 -3.04 13.13 16.82
N PRO A 173 -2.58 11.98 17.34
CA PRO A 173 -3.20 10.70 17.03
C PRO A 173 -4.66 10.65 17.51
N VAL A 174 -5.56 10.26 16.61
CA VAL A 174 -7.00 10.03 16.94
C VAL A 174 -7.23 8.65 17.57
N ALA A 175 -6.23 7.79 17.54
CA ALA A 175 -6.20 6.46 18.14
C ALA A 175 -4.78 6.15 18.62
N PRO A 176 -4.58 5.15 19.49
CA PRO A 176 -3.24 4.71 19.87
C PRO A 176 -2.41 4.32 18.64
N LEU A 177 -1.15 4.73 18.62
CA LEU A 177 -0.21 4.32 17.58
C LEU A 177 -0.06 2.79 17.59
N MET A 178 0.07 2.21 16.40
CA MET A 178 0.07 0.76 16.19
C MET A 178 1.47 0.15 16.30
N GLY A 179 1.51 -1.13 16.60
CA GLY A 179 2.71 -1.95 16.55
C GLY A 179 3.90 -1.37 17.32
N LYS A 180 5.04 -1.37 16.69
CA LYS A 180 6.29 -0.81 17.24
C LYS A 180 6.30 0.73 17.28
N MET A 181 5.35 1.37 16.61
CA MET A 181 5.22 2.83 16.61
C MET A 181 4.62 3.39 17.93
N ARG A 182 4.16 2.57 18.85
CA ARG A 182 3.51 2.99 20.10
C ARG A 182 4.34 3.96 20.94
N GLY A 183 5.67 3.86 20.86
CA GLY A 183 6.59 4.75 21.58
C GLY A 183 7.00 5.99 20.79
N TYR A 184 6.45 6.21 19.61
CA TYR A 184 6.83 7.32 18.75
C TYR A 184 6.17 8.62 19.22
N ASP A 185 6.96 9.60 19.62
CA ASP A 185 6.49 10.79 20.34
C ASP A 185 6.50 12.09 19.52
N GLY A 186 6.72 12.03 18.25
CA GLY A 186 6.51 13.18 17.40
C GLY A 186 7.59 13.53 16.40
N GLY A 187 7.39 14.61 15.66
CA GLY A 187 8.16 15.00 14.49
C GLY A 187 8.10 13.94 13.39
N ALA A 188 6.96 13.31 13.29
CA ALA A 188 6.77 12.20 12.39
C ALA A 188 6.68 12.65 10.94
N GLY A 189 7.01 11.76 10.06
CA GLY A 189 6.52 11.82 8.71
C GLY A 189 5.16 11.17 8.64
N ASP A 190 4.28 11.72 7.87
CA ASP A 190 3.15 10.97 7.40
C ASP A 190 3.70 9.93 6.42
N PHE A 191 3.61 8.68 6.81
CA PHE A 191 3.99 7.60 5.94
C PHE A 191 2.90 7.43 4.89
N GLN A 192 3.01 8.20 3.83
CA GLN A 192 2.34 7.81 2.62
C GLN A 192 3.10 6.61 2.05
N MET A 193 2.56 5.48 2.33
CA MET A 193 2.66 4.43 1.34
C MET A 193 1.85 4.91 0.17
N GLY A 194 2.49 5.03 -0.95
CA GLY A 194 1.79 5.05 -2.20
C GLY A 194 0.70 4.00 -2.08
N PRO A 195 -0.48 4.18 -2.63
CA PRO A 195 -1.53 3.21 -2.48
C PRO A 195 -0.84 1.88 -2.67
N LEU A 196 -1.32 0.88 -1.97
CA LEU A 196 -0.95 -0.49 -2.27
C LEU A 196 -1.30 -0.77 -3.73
N THR A 197 -0.81 0.11 -4.52
CA THR A 197 -0.85 0.10 -5.94
C THR A 197 0.29 -0.78 -6.33
N PHE A 198 0.08 -1.99 -5.95
CA PHE A 198 0.62 -3.02 -6.76
C PHE A 198 -0.15 -2.91 -8.04
N MET A 199 0.31 -2.05 -8.89
CA MET A 199 -0.03 -2.17 -10.28
C MET A 199 0.69 -3.42 -10.76
N LEU A 200 -0.09 -4.40 -10.82
CA LEU A 200 0.15 -5.61 -11.56
C LEU A 200 0.23 -5.31 -13.04
#